data_8ecf6dea85b7a137d7ecd137a8a2e1d7
#
_entry.id   8ecf6dea85b7a137d7ecd137a8a2e1d7
#
_cell.length_a   1.000
_cell.length_b   1.000
_cell.length_c   1.000
_cell.angle_alpha   90.00
_cell.angle_beta   90.00
_cell.angle_gamma   90.00
#
_symmetry.space_group_name_H-M   'P 1'
#
loop_
_entity.id
_entity.type
_entity.pdbx_description
1 polymer ?
#
loop_
_entity_poly.entity_id
_entity_poly.type
_entity_poly.pdbx_seq_one_letter_code
_entity_poly.pdbx_strand_id
1 'polypeptide(L)'
;VERWKPRLADMRRNAIFYIRASSFCNKDILGPKFFKTQLDTLDTDEFLTAICAIRHKEVTNKFFINYDHVRHQFKDSYKYDSILRLNLKDRFILSAEYLLHYDPQEPLYMGYDPGNFQSLIVAQKKDYGRRLDIIKEFFAFLPKDYNDLVAEVHQFFGSAAVNKTIYLYPDRAGNKRKEEREQITTDSLNLKAALESYGFMVILYNEDAPTIYHWQQFKLCQMLFGDRSPL
;
A
#
# COMPACT_ATOMS: atom_id res chain seq x y z
N VAL A 1 -12.53 17.87 -17.01
CA VAL A 1 -13.72 17.09 -17.43
C VAL A 1 -13.37 16.19 -18.60
N GLU A 2 -12.62 16.62 -19.61
CA GLU A 2 -12.27 15.81 -20.80
C GLU A 2 -11.32 14.64 -20.50
N ARG A 3 -10.45 14.77 -19.51
CA ARG A 3 -9.50 13.72 -19.07
C ARG A 3 -10.17 12.48 -18.48
N TRP A 4 -11.45 12.55 -18.08
CA TRP A 4 -12.19 11.47 -17.45
C TRP A 4 -13.05 10.63 -18.40
N LYS A 5 -13.38 11.16 -19.57
CA LYS A 5 -14.26 10.46 -20.52
C LYS A 5 -13.69 9.11 -21.00
N PRO A 6 -12.42 9.01 -21.41
CA PRO A 6 -11.83 7.72 -21.80
C PRO A 6 -11.80 6.72 -20.65
N ARG A 7 -11.46 7.18 -19.44
CA ARG A 7 -11.37 6.34 -18.25
C ARG A 7 -12.73 5.82 -17.80
N LEU A 8 -13.79 6.62 -17.89
CA LEU A 8 -15.15 6.17 -17.63
C LEU A 8 -15.64 5.13 -18.62
N ALA A 9 -15.27 5.27 -19.90
CA ALA A 9 -15.58 4.28 -20.94
C ALA A 9 -14.85 2.94 -20.68
N ASP A 10 -13.59 3.02 -20.27
CA ASP A 10 -12.79 1.84 -19.92
C ASP A 10 -13.30 1.16 -18.65
N MET A 11 -13.69 1.93 -17.63
CA MET A 11 -14.31 1.42 -16.41
C MET A 11 -15.64 0.71 -16.73
N ARG A 12 -16.46 1.27 -17.61
CA ARG A 12 -17.71 0.62 -18.06
C ARG A 12 -17.47 -0.69 -18.81
N ARG A 13 -16.46 -0.77 -19.67
CA ARG A 13 -16.06 -1.99 -20.37
C ARG A 13 -15.61 -3.09 -19.40
N ASN A 14 -14.98 -2.71 -18.30
CA ASN A 14 -14.47 -3.64 -17.29
C ASN A 14 -15.47 -3.88 -16.15
N ALA A 15 -16.75 -3.57 -16.32
CA ALA A 15 -17.81 -3.70 -15.32
C ALA A 15 -17.53 -2.96 -14.00
N ILE A 16 -16.69 -1.93 -14.02
CA ILE A 16 -16.40 -1.09 -12.85
C ILE A 16 -17.39 0.06 -12.86
N PHE A 17 -18.16 0.17 -11.77
CA PHE A 17 -19.12 1.25 -11.58
C PHE A 17 -18.53 2.33 -10.66
N TYR A 18 -18.47 3.56 -11.15
CA TYR A 18 -18.01 4.71 -10.38
C TYR A 18 -19.07 5.79 -10.39
N ILE A 19 -19.56 6.17 -9.21
CA ILE A 19 -20.44 7.32 -9.02
C ILE A 19 -19.67 8.43 -8.30
N ARG A 20 -19.81 9.64 -8.81
CA ARG A 20 -19.45 10.86 -8.12
C ARG A 20 -20.69 11.70 -7.97
N ALA A 21 -21.10 11.90 -6.72
CA ALA A 21 -22.26 12.75 -6.42
C ALA A 21 -21.86 13.77 -5.34
N SER A 22 -22.26 15.03 -5.52
CA SER A 22 -22.14 16.04 -4.49
C SER A 22 -23.34 15.96 -3.54
N SER A 23 -23.20 16.51 -2.33
CA SER A 23 -24.33 16.64 -1.39
C SER A 23 -25.48 17.47 -1.95
N PHE A 24 -25.23 18.30 -2.98
CA PHE A 24 -26.27 19.03 -3.69
C PHE A 24 -27.23 18.14 -4.47
N CYS A 25 -26.87 16.90 -4.77
CA CYS A 25 -27.82 15.93 -5.34
C CYS A 25 -28.97 15.60 -4.38
N ASN A 26 -28.76 15.82 -3.08
CA ASN A 26 -29.77 15.63 -2.02
C ASN A 26 -30.26 16.94 -1.40
N LYS A 27 -30.15 18.05 -2.14
CA LYS A 27 -30.48 19.39 -1.65
C LYS A 27 -31.90 19.51 -1.09
N ASP A 28 -32.87 18.80 -1.69
CA ASP A 28 -34.27 18.83 -1.30
C ASP A 28 -34.54 18.14 0.06
N ILE A 29 -33.66 17.19 0.42
CA ILE A 29 -33.67 16.48 1.70
C ILE A 29 -32.89 17.25 2.76
N LEU A 30 -31.69 17.71 2.40
CA LEU A 30 -30.78 18.37 3.33
C LEU A 30 -31.16 19.80 3.67
N GLY A 31 -31.76 20.48 2.72
CA GLY A 31 -32.25 21.86 2.85
C GLY A 31 -31.14 22.92 2.90
N PRO A 32 -31.50 24.20 2.69
CA PRO A 32 -30.53 25.30 2.61
C PRO A 32 -29.72 25.53 3.89
N LYS A 33 -30.36 25.27 5.05
CA LYS A 33 -29.69 25.43 6.36
C LYS A 33 -28.48 24.53 6.51
N PHE A 34 -28.55 23.29 6.05
CA PHE A 34 -27.43 22.36 6.05
C PHE A 34 -26.23 22.95 5.29
N PHE A 35 -26.44 23.36 4.03
CA PHE A 35 -25.38 23.90 3.20
C PHE A 35 -24.76 25.17 3.77
N LYS A 36 -25.57 26.05 4.33
CA LYS A 36 -25.10 27.26 5.01
C LYS A 36 -24.22 26.90 6.20
N THR A 37 -24.68 25.98 7.07
CA THR A 37 -23.87 25.54 8.22
C THR A 37 -22.56 24.94 7.78
N GLN A 38 -22.53 24.09 6.73
CA GLN A 38 -21.29 23.51 6.24
C GLN A 38 -20.35 24.57 5.65
N LEU A 39 -20.88 25.57 4.96
CA LEU A 39 -20.09 26.68 4.41
C LEU A 39 -19.49 27.57 5.53
N ASP A 40 -20.22 27.71 6.64
CA ASP A 40 -19.77 28.53 7.79
C ASP A 40 -18.76 27.77 8.68
N THR A 41 -18.71 26.42 8.62
CA THR A 41 -17.89 25.57 9.51
C THR A 41 -16.68 24.95 8.84
N LEU A 42 -16.76 24.65 7.55
CA LEU A 42 -15.67 24.04 6.80
C LEU A 42 -14.83 25.13 6.10
N ASP A 43 -13.52 24.87 5.97
CA ASP A 43 -12.74 25.70 5.07
C ASP A 43 -13.15 25.48 3.60
N THR A 44 -12.68 26.36 2.71
CA THR A 44 -13.08 26.31 1.30
C THR A 44 -12.73 24.98 0.64
N ASP A 45 -11.56 24.42 0.94
CA ASP A 45 -11.09 23.18 0.33
C ASP A 45 -11.84 21.98 0.87
N GLU A 46 -12.12 21.95 2.17
CA GLU A 46 -12.97 20.94 2.80
C GLU A 46 -14.38 20.99 2.25
N PHE A 47 -14.98 22.18 2.12
CA PHE A 47 -16.31 22.34 1.56
C PHE A 47 -16.38 21.85 0.11
N LEU A 48 -15.43 22.24 -0.72
CA LEU A 48 -15.37 21.80 -2.12
C LEU A 48 -15.19 20.28 -2.23
N THR A 49 -14.40 19.68 -1.34
CA THR A 49 -14.14 18.24 -1.37
C THR A 49 -15.31 17.45 -0.81
N ALA A 50 -15.78 17.78 0.40
CA ALA A 50 -16.77 17.00 1.14
C ALA A 50 -18.21 17.24 0.63
N ILE A 51 -18.54 18.49 0.32
CA ILE A 51 -19.91 18.88 -0.05
C ILE A 51 -20.12 18.90 -1.56
N CYS A 52 -19.15 19.48 -2.30
CA CYS A 52 -19.26 19.59 -3.76
C CYS A 52 -18.70 18.37 -4.49
N ALA A 53 -18.06 17.44 -3.79
CA ALA A 53 -17.33 16.31 -4.36
C ALA A 53 -16.32 16.75 -5.44
N ILE A 54 -15.72 17.94 -5.30
CA ILE A 54 -14.69 18.45 -6.19
C ILE A 54 -13.34 17.95 -5.70
N ARG A 55 -12.68 17.12 -6.49
CA ARG A 55 -11.32 16.72 -6.17
C ARG A 55 -10.37 17.88 -6.44
N HIS A 56 -9.74 18.39 -5.38
CA HIS A 56 -8.67 19.36 -5.56
C HIS A 56 -7.51 18.72 -6.33
N LYS A 57 -7.00 19.45 -7.33
CA LYS A 57 -5.80 19.04 -8.08
C LYS A 57 -4.52 19.25 -7.27
N GLU A 58 -4.54 20.20 -6.36
CA GLU A 58 -3.41 20.54 -5.50
C GLU A 58 -3.90 20.70 -4.07
N VAL A 59 -3.43 19.84 -3.19
CA VAL A 59 -3.59 20.01 -1.76
C VAL A 59 -2.53 21.00 -1.34
N THR A 60 -2.93 22.19 -0.94
CA THR A 60 -2.03 23.27 -0.50
C THR A 60 -1.21 22.85 0.73
N ASN A 61 -1.76 21.99 1.57
CA ASN A 61 -1.07 21.41 2.74
C ASN A 61 -0.81 19.91 2.52
N LYS A 62 0.06 19.57 1.59
CA LYS A 62 0.49 18.19 1.42
C LYS A 62 1.22 17.72 2.68
N PHE A 63 0.79 16.58 3.23
CA PHE A 63 1.50 15.94 4.33
C PHE A 63 2.97 15.67 3.95
N PHE A 64 3.19 15.16 2.74
CA PHE A 64 4.52 15.03 2.15
C PHE A 64 4.72 16.11 1.07
N ILE A 65 5.32 17.24 1.44
CA ILE A 65 5.51 18.41 0.58
C ILE A 65 6.28 18.05 -0.70
N ASN A 66 7.30 17.21 -0.57
CA ASN A 66 8.20 16.82 -1.66
C ASN A 66 7.64 15.68 -2.52
N TYR A 67 6.47 15.12 -2.17
CA TYR A 67 5.87 14.07 -2.96
C TYR A 67 5.30 14.62 -4.27
N ASP A 68 5.75 14.05 -5.38
CA ASP A 68 5.29 14.33 -6.74
C ASP A 68 4.84 13.02 -7.40
N HIS A 69 3.57 12.97 -7.84
CA HIS A 69 2.99 11.75 -8.39
C HIS A 69 3.62 11.32 -9.73
N VAL A 70 4.17 12.27 -10.51
CA VAL A 70 4.82 11.95 -11.79
C VAL A 70 6.17 11.27 -11.55
N ARG A 71 6.85 11.70 -10.47
CA ARG A 71 8.19 11.27 -10.14
C ARG A 71 8.21 10.05 -9.22
N HIS A 72 7.28 9.99 -8.25
CA HIS A 72 7.28 9.00 -7.18
C HIS A 72 6.23 7.90 -7.36
N GLN A 73 5.51 7.89 -8.49
CA GLN A 73 4.60 6.81 -8.83
C GLN A 73 4.98 6.17 -10.15
N PHE A 74 4.91 4.86 -10.21
CA PHE A 74 4.96 4.15 -11.48
C PHE A 74 3.70 4.45 -12.29
N LYS A 75 3.89 4.65 -13.58
CA LYS A 75 2.77 4.82 -14.52
C LYS A 75 2.00 3.52 -14.68
N ASP A 76 2.75 2.43 -14.82
CA ASP A 76 2.24 1.07 -14.96
C ASP A 76 2.95 0.17 -13.96
N SER A 77 2.20 -0.67 -13.25
CA SER A 77 2.72 -1.60 -12.24
C SER A 77 2.91 -3.00 -12.80
N TYR A 78 2.16 -3.37 -13.85
CA TYR A 78 2.12 -4.71 -14.42
C TYR A 78 2.43 -4.71 -15.92
N LYS A 79 2.93 -5.85 -16.40
CA LYS A 79 3.13 -6.15 -17.82
C LYS A 79 1.77 -6.47 -18.47
N TYR A 80 0.92 -5.46 -18.62
CA TYR A 80 -0.47 -5.61 -19.08
C TYR A 80 -0.59 -6.34 -20.41
N ASP A 81 0.31 -6.09 -21.36
CA ASP A 81 0.30 -6.78 -22.67
C ASP A 81 0.51 -8.30 -22.51
N SER A 82 1.33 -8.72 -21.56
CA SER A 82 1.55 -10.13 -21.27
C SER A 82 0.31 -10.77 -20.62
N ILE A 83 -0.32 -10.04 -19.69
CA ILE A 83 -1.55 -10.49 -19.01
C ILE A 83 -2.71 -10.61 -20.00
N LEU A 84 -2.86 -9.64 -20.91
CA LEU A 84 -3.93 -9.64 -21.91
C LEU A 84 -3.81 -10.77 -22.94
N ARG A 85 -2.60 -11.29 -23.18
CA ARG A 85 -2.36 -12.43 -24.05
C ARG A 85 -2.71 -13.79 -23.42
N LEU A 86 -2.88 -13.82 -22.08
CA LEU A 86 -3.26 -15.03 -21.38
C LEU A 86 -4.70 -15.39 -21.71
N ASN A 87 -4.94 -16.66 -21.99
CA ASN A 87 -6.29 -17.16 -22.17
C ASN A 87 -6.95 -17.31 -20.80
N LEU A 88 -7.68 -16.28 -20.37
CA LEU A 88 -8.31 -16.21 -19.03
C LEU A 88 -9.41 -17.25 -18.78
N LYS A 89 -9.62 -18.23 -19.69
CA LYS A 89 -10.53 -19.36 -19.47
C LYS A 89 -10.03 -20.30 -18.37
N ASP A 90 -8.71 -20.36 -18.17
CA ASP A 90 -8.09 -21.09 -17.07
C ASP A 90 -7.98 -20.18 -15.84
N ARG A 91 -7.94 -20.77 -14.65
CA ARG A 91 -7.79 -20.02 -13.39
C ARG A 91 -6.47 -19.24 -13.41
N PHE A 92 -6.56 -17.98 -13.81
CA PHE A 92 -5.41 -17.09 -13.79
C PHE A 92 -5.12 -16.66 -12.37
N ILE A 93 -3.90 -16.93 -11.90
CA ILE A 93 -3.37 -16.44 -10.63
C ILE A 93 -2.31 -15.40 -10.95
N LEU A 94 -2.56 -14.17 -10.52
CA LEU A 94 -1.60 -13.09 -10.67
C LEU A 94 -0.38 -13.36 -9.79
N SER A 95 0.83 -13.32 -10.37
CA SER A 95 2.09 -13.55 -9.68
C SER A 95 3.09 -12.43 -9.94
N ALA A 96 4.18 -12.41 -9.18
CA ALA A 96 5.21 -11.38 -9.26
C ALA A 96 5.92 -11.33 -10.62
N GLU A 97 5.89 -12.38 -11.42
CA GLU A 97 6.47 -12.38 -12.78
C GLU A 97 5.81 -11.35 -13.72
N TYR A 98 4.56 -10.99 -13.43
CA TYR A 98 3.81 -9.97 -14.18
C TYR A 98 4.05 -8.54 -13.69
N LEU A 99 4.78 -8.35 -12.60
CA LEU A 99 5.18 -7.00 -12.15
C LEU A 99 6.24 -6.43 -13.10
N LEU A 100 6.04 -5.17 -13.49
CA LEU A 100 6.96 -4.50 -14.42
C LEU A 100 8.30 -4.16 -13.77
N HIS A 101 8.30 -3.80 -12.49
CA HIS A 101 9.46 -3.28 -11.76
C HIS A 101 10.07 -4.29 -10.78
N TYR A 102 9.60 -5.53 -10.79
CA TYR A 102 10.12 -6.60 -9.96
C TYR A 102 11.36 -7.25 -10.58
N ASP A 103 12.37 -7.47 -9.76
CA ASP A 103 13.58 -8.22 -10.11
C ASP A 103 13.65 -9.49 -9.25
N PRO A 104 13.56 -10.69 -9.86
CA PRO A 104 13.59 -11.94 -9.11
C PRO A 104 14.95 -12.24 -8.43
N GLN A 105 16.04 -11.59 -8.84
CA GLN A 105 17.37 -11.78 -8.27
C GLN A 105 17.60 -10.92 -7.01
N GLU A 106 16.81 -9.88 -6.83
CA GLU A 106 16.94 -8.97 -5.70
C GLU A 106 16.12 -9.44 -4.51
N PRO A 107 16.59 -9.23 -3.26
CA PRO A 107 15.85 -9.58 -2.08
C PRO A 107 14.59 -8.71 -1.92
N LEU A 108 13.64 -9.21 -1.13
CA LEU A 108 12.45 -8.48 -0.75
C LEU A 108 12.65 -7.75 0.58
N TYR A 109 12.20 -6.50 0.64
CA TYR A 109 12.15 -5.70 1.85
C TYR A 109 10.68 -5.56 2.24
N MET A 110 10.31 -6.05 3.43
CA MET A 110 8.93 -6.08 3.87
C MET A 110 8.72 -5.26 5.13
N GLY A 111 7.82 -4.28 5.08
CA GLY A 111 7.30 -3.61 6.26
C GLY A 111 6.05 -4.32 6.75
N TYR A 112 5.97 -4.65 8.03
CA TYR A 112 4.84 -5.36 8.63
C TYR A 112 4.19 -4.52 9.73
N ASP A 113 2.89 -4.31 9.61
CA ASP A 113 2.04 -3.67 10.62
C ASP A 113 1.06 -4.72 11.18
N PRO A 114 1.27 -5.19 12.42
CA PRO A 114 0.40 -6.15 13.08
C PRO A 114 -0.83 -5.45 13.67
N GLY A 115 -1.91 -6.18 13.79
CA GLY A 115 -3.12 -5.69 14.44
C GLY A 115 -4.37 -6.43 13.97
N ASN A 116 -5.54 -5.86 14.24
CA ASN A 116 -6.82 -6.38 13.72
C ASN A 116 -6.90 -6.30 12.19
N PHE A 117 -6.18 -5.39 11.63
CA PHE A 117 -5.90 -5.24 10.22
C PHE A 117 -4.38 -5.39 10.04
N GLN A 118 -3.98 -6.55 9.54
CA GLN A 118 -2.57 -6.82 9.31
C GLN A 118 -2.19 -6.42 7.88
N SER A 119 -1.07 -5.75 7.74
CA SER A 119 -0.58 -5.35 6.43
C SER A 119 0.91 -5.62 6.23
N LEU A 120 1.24 -5.97 4.99
CA LEU A 120 2.61 -6.07 4.50
C LEU A 120 2.79 -5.17 3.29
N ILE A 121 3.81 -4.34 3.33
CA ILE A 121 4.28 -3.57 2.18
C ILE A 121 5.57 -4.20 1.70
N VAL A 122 5.63 -4.54 0.41
CA VAL A 122 6.80 -5.18 -0.20
C VAL A 122 7.52 -4.19 -1.11
N ALA A 123 8.82 -4.09 -0.92
CA ALA A 123 9.68 -3.21 -1.69
C ALA A 123 10.94 -3.91 -2.17
N GLN A 124 11.61 -3.34 -3.15
CA GLN A 124 12.97 -3.71 -3.56
C GLN A 124 13.86 -2.47 -3.62
N LYS A 125 15.12 -2.64 -3.22
CA LYS A 125 16.14 -1.61 -3.40
C LYS A 125 16.65 -1.67 -4.83
N LYS A 126 16.82 -0.51 -5.45
CA LYS A 126 17.35 -0.32 -6.79
C LYS A 126 18.49 0.69 -6.75
N ASP A 127 19.25 0.75 -7.85
CA ASP A 127 20.30 1.74 -8.05
C ASP A 127 21.31 1.77 -6.88
N TYR A 128 21.79 0.60 -6.47
CA TYR A 128 22.72 0.43 -5.33
C TYR A 128 22.15 0.96 -4.00
N GLY A 129 20.85 0.82 -3.80
CA GLY A 129 20.16 1.23 -2.58
C GLY A 129 19.71 2.71 -2.54
N ARG A 130 19.96 3.46 -3.61
CA ARG A 130 19.53 4.87 -3.71
C ARG A 130 18.04 5.05 -3.97
N ARG A 131 17.37 4.01 -4.48
CA ARG A 131 15.94 4.01 -4.76
C ARG A 131 15.27 2.82 -4.07
N LEU A 132 14.12 3.06 -3.47
CA LEU A 132 13.26 2.03 -2.90
C LEU A 132 11.95 1.99 -3.70
N ASP A 133 11.75 0.90 -4.44
CA ASP A 133 10.54 0.67 -5.23
C ASP A 133 9.56 -0.14 -4.40
N ILE A 134 8.42 0.45 -4.05
CA ILE A 134 7.30 -0.27 -3.43
C ILE A 134 6.54 -0.96 -4.56
N ILE A 135 6.52 -2.29 -4.53
CA ILE A 135 6.07 -3.12 -5.65
C ILE A 135 4.76 -3.85 -5.39
N LYS A 136 4.44 -4.12 -4.12
CA LYS A 136 3.22 -4.84 -3.76
C LYS A 136 2.80 -4.54 -2.32
N GLU A 137 1.51 -4.67 -2.07
CA GLU A 137 0.90 -4.64 -0.75
C GLU A 137 0.01 -5.85 -0.55
N PHE A 138 -0.07 -6.33 0.70
CA PHE A 138 -0.95 -7.41 1.12
C PHE A 138 -1.64 -7.01 2.42
N PHE A 139 -2.89 -7.44 2.61
CA PHE A 139 -3.60 -7.23 3.87
C PHE A 139 -4.50 -8.40 4.21
N ALA A 140 -4.59 -8.65 5.51
CA ALA A 140 -5.53 -9.59 6.08
C ALA A 140 -6.47 -8.87 7.06
N PHE A 141 -7.78 -9.03 6.81
CA PHE A 141 -8.83 -8.59 7.72
C PHE A 141 -9.36 -9.80 8.48
N LEU A 142 -9.77 -9.59 9.72
CA LEU A 142 -10.46 -10.64 10.46
C LEU A 142 -11.62 -11.23 9.64
N PRO A 143 -11.79 -12.56 9.61
CA PRO A 143 -11.13 -13.57 10.46
C PRO A 143 -9.78 -14.09 9.96
N LYS A 144 -9.24 -13.55 8.84
CA LYS A 144 -7.91 -13.91 8.34
C LYS A 144 -6.81 -13.44 9.27
N ASP A 145 -5.74 -14.23 9.36
CA ASP A 145 -4.58 -13.96 10.19
C ASP A 145 -3.27 -13.84 9.39
N TYR A 146 -2.13 -13.84 10.07
CA TYR A 146 -0.82 -13.78 9.42
C TYR A 146 -0.51 -15.00 8.56
N ASN A 147 -1.10 -16.17 8.81
CA ASN A 147 -0.90 -17.37 7.98
C ASN A 147 -1.55 -17.19 6.61
N ASP A 148 -2.76 -16.63 6.58
CA ASP A 148 -3.42 -16.27 5.32
C ASP A 148 -2.60 -15.25 4.53
N LEU A 149 -2.07 -14.23 5.23
CA LEU A 149 -1.23 -13.20 4.65
C LEU A 149 0.04 -13.80 4.03
N VAL A 150 0.70 -14.72 4.73
CA VAL A 150 1.90 -15.42 4.25
C VAL A 150 1.57 -16.34 3.07
N ALA A 151 0.42 -17.02 3.11
CA ALA A 151 -0.03 -17.84 1.99
C ALA A 151 -0.22 -17.01 0.71
N GLU A 152 -0.80 -15.80 0.82
CA GLU A 152 -0.93 -14.86 -0.29
C GLU A 152 0.44 -14.38 -0.80
N VAL A 153 1.39 -14.07 0.09
CA VAL A 153 2.77 -13.72 -0.27
C VAL A 153 3.45 -14.88 -1.02
N HIS A 154 3.34 -16.10 -0.50
CA HIS A 154 3.92 -17.27 -1.15
C HIS A 154 3.29 -17.54 -2.52
N GLN A 155 1.96 -17.45 -2.64
CA GLN A 155 1.27 -17.60 -3.90
C GLN A 155 1.74 -16.57 -4.93
N PHE A 156 2.03 -15.36 -4.51
CA PHE A 156 2.41 -14.26 -5.41
C PHE A 156 3.90 -14.28 -5.77
N PHE A 157 4.80 -14.49 -4.80
CA PHE A 157 6.25 -14.42 -4.99
C PHE A 157 6.95 -15.79 -5.04
N GLY A 158 6.35 -16.84 -4.47
CA GLY A 158 7.04 -18.11 -4.19
C GLY A 158 7.67 -18.79 -5.39
N SER A 159 7.02 -18.78 -6.56
CA SER A 159 7.58 -19.32 -7.80
C SER A 159 8.43 -18.31 -8.58
N ALA A 160 8.13 -17.01 -8.45
CA ALA A 160 8.78 -15.95 -9.20
C ALA A 160 10.12 -15.51 -8.59
N ALA A 161 10.31 -15.66 -7.28
CA ALA A 161 11.50 -15.23 -6.58
C ALA A 161 12.64 -16.27 -6.75
N VAL A 162 13.73 -15.84 -7.37
CA VAL A 162 15.00 -16.58 -7.40
C VAL A 162 15.75 -16.35 -6.10
N ASN A 163 15.90 -15.10 -5.70
CA ASN A 163 16.39 -14.73 -4.38
C ASN A 163 15.22 -14.77 -3.38
N LYS A 164 15.28 -15.72 -2.45
CA LYS A 164 14.23 -15.92 -1.44
C LYS A 164 14.51 -15.23 -0.11
N THR A 165 15.46 -14.30 -0.09
CA THR A 165 15.79 -13.54 1.10
C THR A 165 14.75 -12.43 1.32
N ILE A 166 14.22 -12.38 2.51
CA ILE A 166 13.30 -11.34 2.99
C ILE A 166 13.95 -10.60 4.16
N TYR A 167 14.07 -9.28 4.02
CA TYR A 167 14.41 -8.39 5.12
C TYR A 167 13.10 -7.87 5.71
N LEU A 168 12.75 -8.35 6.90
CA LEU A 168 11.47 -8.05 7.57
C LEU A 168 11.64 -6.93 8.59
N TYR A 169 10.89 -5.86 8.43
CA TYR A 169 10.85 -4.66 9.30
C TYR A 169 9.45 -4.54 9.92
N PRO A 170 9.20 -5.17 11.07
CA PRO A 170 7.92 -5.04 11.74
C PRO A 170 7.77 -3.68 12.43
N ASP A 171 6.54 -3.21 12.53
CA ASP A 171 6.23 -2.14 13.47
C ASP A 171 6.46 -2.63 14.91
N ARG A 172 6.77 -1.70 15.80
CA ARG A 172 7.06 -1.98 17.21
C ARG A 172 5.93 -2.73 17.93
N ALA A 173 4.69 -2.52 17.52
CA ALA A 173 3.55 -3.24 18.05
C ALA A 173 3.68 -4.77 17.86
N GLY A 174 4.31 -5.21 16.76
CA GLY A 174 4.56 -6.62 16.44
C GLY A 174 5.61 -7.29 17.32
N ASN A 175 6.41 -6.51 18.06
CA ASN A 175 7.43 -7.03 18.96
C ASN A 175 6.94 -7.17 20.41
N LYS A 176 5.67 -6.89 20.69
CA LYS A 176 5.08 -7.11 22.00
C LYS A 176 4.98 -8.62 22.27
N ARG A 177 5.52 -9.02 23.44
CA ARG A 177 5.46 -10.41 23.88
C ARG A 177 4.01 -10.83 24.12
N LYS A 178 3.67 -12.02 23.65
CA LYS A 178 2.39 -12.69 23.86
C LYS A 178 2.67 -14.09 24.40
N GLU A 179 1.83 -14.54 25.31
CA GLU A 179 1.85 -15.93 25.77
C GLU A 179 0.90 -16.73 24.86
N GLU A 180 1.44 -17.60 24.05
CA GLU A 180 0.67 -18.53 23.22
C GLU A 180 1.13 -19.95 23.52
N ARG A 181 0.22 -20.80 24.01
CA ARG A 181 0.46 -22.24 24.25
C ARG A 181 1.75 -22.50 25.02
N GLU A 182 1.95 -21.82 26.16
CA GLU A 182 3.13 -21.96 27.03
C GLU A 182 4.46 -21.43 26.44
N GLN A 183 4.42 -20.79 25.28
CA GLN A 183 5.60 -20.15 24.67
C GLN A 183 5.42 -18.63 24.61
N ILE A 184 6.48 -17.92 24.96
CA ILE A 184 6.53 -16.47 24.78
C ILE A 184 6.93 -16.20 23.32
N THR A 185 6.05 -15.60 22.57
CA THR A 185 6.29 -15.25 21.16
C THR A 185 5.90 -13.80 20.87
N THR A 186 6.17 -13.35 19.65
CA THR A 186 5.75 -12.04 19.14
C THR A 186 5.11 -12.22 17.77
N ASP A 187 4.25 -11.29 17.36
CA ASP A 187 3.65 -11.33 16.02
C ASP A 187 4.73 -11.35 14.91
N SER A 188 5.84 -10.64 15.15
CA SER A 188 6.98 -10.60 14.22
C SER A 188 7.68 -11.95 14.10
N LEU A 189 7.87 -12.66 15.19
CA LEU A 189 8.48 -14.01 15.20
C LEU A 189 7.55 -15.04 14.57
N ASN A 190 6.25 -14.95 14.85
CA ASN A 190 5.25 -15.82 14.23
C ASN A 190 5.20 -15.62 12.72
N LEU A 191 5.17 -14.37 12.24
CA LEU A 191 5.22 -14.05 10.81
C LEU A 191 6.51 -14.56 10.16
N LYS A 192 7.67 -14.36 10.82
CA LYS A 192 8.96 -14.89 10.36
C LYS A 192 8.91 -16.40 10.19
N ALA A 193 8.50 -17.14 11.23
CA ALA A 193 8.43 -18.59 11.20
C ALA A 193 7.48 -19.08 10.09
N ALA A 194 6.35 -18.41 9.89
CA ALA A 194 5.42 -18.74 8.83
C ALA A 194 6.03 -18.53 7.43
N LEU A 195 6.73 -17.41 7.18
CA LEU A 195 7.44 -17.16 5.92
C LEU A 195 8.54 -18.21 5.66
N GLU A 196 9.31 -18.55 6.70
CA GLU A 196 10.37 -19.57 6.62
C GLU A 196 9.80 -20.96 6.29
N SER A 197 8.60 -21.30 6.78
CA SER A 197 7.93 -22.56 6.45
C SER A 197 7.59 -22.71 4.97
N TYR A 198 7.48 -21.60 4.24
CA TYR A 198 7.30 -21.55 2.78
C TYR A 198 8.63 -21.45 2.00
N GLY A 199 9.78 -21.60 2.69
CA GLY A 199 11.09 -21.66 2.07
C GLY A 199 11.73 -20.30 1.79
N PHE A 200 11.26 -19.23 2.41
CA PHE A 200 11.96 -17.95 2.43
C PHE A 200 13.04 -17.93 3.52
N MET A 201 14.11 -17.21 3.30
CA MET A 201 15.12 -16.90 4.30
C MET A 201 14.81 -15.52 4.90
N VAL A 202 14.37 -15.47 6.16
CA VAL A 202 13.89 -14.23 6.76
C VAL A 202 14.88 -13.65 7.76
N ILE A 203 15.35 -12.44 7.48
CA ILE A 203 16.22 -11.65 8.35
C ILE A 203 15.33 -10.60 9.02
N LEU A 204 15.10 -10.76 10.33
CA LEU A 204 14.30 -9.85 11.12
C LEU A 204 15.14 -8.65 11.57
N TYR A 205 14.64 -7.44 11.30
CA TYR A 205 15.24 -6.18 11.72
C TYR A 205 14.40 -5.50 12.80
N ASN A 206 15.03 -4.63 13.56
CA ASN A 206 14.38 -3.79 14.58
C ASN A 206 13.80 -4.53 15.79
N GLU A 207 14.21 -5.77 16.05
CA GLU A 207 13.76 -6.50 17.24
C GLU A 207 14.11 -5.73 18.52
N ASP A 208 15.34 -5.14 18.57
CA ASP A 208 15.85 -4.35 19.70
C ASP A 208 16.07 -2.86 19.34
N ALA A 209 15.53 -2.40 18.22
CA ALA A 209 15.77 -1.04 17.78
C ALA A 209 15.10 0.00 18.67
N PRO A 210 15.73 1.17 18.87
CA PRO A 210 15.12 2.27 19.59
C PRO A 210 13.85 2.74 18.90
N THR A 211 12.92 3.27 19.68
CA THR A 211 11.68 3.83 19.14
C THR A 211 11.96 4.95 18.17
N ILE A 212 11.53 4.79 16.93
CA ILE A 212 11.49 5.88 15.95
C ILE A 212 10.15 6.58 16.12
N TYR A 213 10.17 7.85 16.48
CA TYR A 213 8.95 8.64 16.66
C TYR A 213 8.34 9.01 15.30
N HIS A 214 7.02 9.18 15.23
CA HIS A 214 6.32 9.55 13.99
C HIS A 214 6.90 10.76 13.28
N TRP A 215 7.34 11.80 14.03
CA TRP A 215 7.96 12.97 13.43
C TRP A 215 9.31 12.67 12.74
N GLN A 216 10.08 11.70 13.26
CA GLN A 216 11.34 11.26 12.64
C GLN A 216 11.06 10.47 11.36
N GLN A 217 10.05 9.57 11.39
CA GLN A 217 9.59 8.84 10.20
C GLN A 217 9.09 9.82 9.12
N PHE A 218 8.29 10.80 9.53
CA PHE A 218 7.82 11.86 8.64
C PHE A 218 8.97 12.62 8.00
N LYS A 219 9.96 13.05 8.80
CA LYS A 219 11.14 13.77 8.31
C LYS A 219 11.95 12.91 7.32
N LEU A 220 12.12 11.62 7.62
CA LEU A 220 12.81 10.69 6.73
C LEU A 220 12.07 10.56 5.38
N CYS A 221 10.76 10.38 5.39
CA CYS A 221 9.96 10.34 4.17
C CYS A 221 10.07 11.63 3.35
N GLN A 222 10.06 12.81 4.01
CA GLN A 222 10.26 14.09 3.34
C GLN A 222 11.63 14.19 2.67
N MET A 223 12.68 13.65 3.31
CA MET A 223 14.03 13.62 2.73
C MET A 223 14.09 12.68 1.52
N LEU A 224 13.50 11.49 1.63
CA LEU A 224 13.46 10.51 0.53
C LEU A 224 12.73 11.06 -0.69
N PHE A 225 11.60 11.75 -0.51
CA PHE A 225 10.88 12.39 -1.61
C PHE A 225 11.61 13.63 -2.16
N GLY A 226 12.54 14.21 -1.43
CA GLY A 226 13.26 15.42 -1.82
C GLY A 226 14.62 15.21 -2.50
N ASP A 227 14.96 13.99 -2.92
CA ASP A 227 16.29 13.59 -3.46
C ASP A 227 17.47 13.85 -2.51
N ARG A 228 17.22 14.13 -1.28
CA ARG A 228 18.28 14.21 -0.30
C ARG A 228 18.48 12.82 0.28
N SER A 229 19.52 12.14 -0.18
CA SER A 229 19.94 10.89 0.45
C SER A 229 20.12 11.12 1.95
N PRO A 230 19.50 10.30 2.80
CA PRO A 230 19.69 10.40 4.26
C PRO A 230 21.02 9.76 4.72
N LEU A 231 22.04 9.80 3.89
CA LEU A 231 23.40 9.37 4.24
C LEU A 231 24.16 10.50 4.90
#